data_7fa46dab87f8b1451ae13e8055904bd0
#
_entry.id   7fa46dab87f8b1451ae13e8055904bd0
#
_cell.length_a   1.000
_cell.length_b   1.000
_cell.length_c   1.000
_cell.angle_alpha   90.00
_cell.angle_beta   90.00
_cell.angle_gamma   90.00
#
_symmetry.space_group_name_H-M   'P 1'
#
loop_
_entity.id
_entity.type
_entity.pdbx_description
1 polymer ?
#
loop_
_entity_poly.entity_id
_entity_poly.type
_entity_poly.pdbx_seq_one_letter_code
_entity_poly.pdbx_strand_id
1 'polypeptide(L)'
;MRLPILGLVTLSLAVRRPADALGQGTDAAPALVAIASSAPRADATRHFSIASKVLGETRRIGIAFPASYTRSAAEHRYPVAIVLDGESLLAPAASVSATLADNGQIPELVVVAIENTNRLRDLTPPGLSVSGSSTREGGDKFLDFIERELLPAVDRQFRTAAPRVLLGHSSGGILATYAAATRRGFRAVVALDTPVDLGDGWLVQRLLARAKSDTAALRYAAIDARFSWPSDSWASLAGAAPRTWALHHEHLANENHTSMPFLGMYLGLRELFADYSVIAAPKAPTTSILPHYTKVAVSLGGPVAPPRTLLTDVIDDLLAEGRGQAARDAYQTLISAYGEPRNAASLKQEIAEAVRRPPPKETVESLLAIPFPTPEAMRAYVGEWVGDTWMNADEPRTGRQRLRIRVVDGRVEGETIHRPTSAAVLVQKWTYLQLTPNGFTYGYVNGMRPRGMLLFEGTIRGDTLSGEMRFAGISARGPDGDAPPPIHFSFRRVATGS
;
A
#
# COMPACT_ATOMS: atom_id res chain seq x y z
N MET A 1 56.97 6.46 -37.91
CA MET A 1 56.50 6.08 -39.26
C MET A 1 55.00 5.97 -39.24
N ARG A 2 54.39 6.89 -39.88
CA ARG A 2 53.00 7.20 -40.29
C ARG A 2 51.85 6.25 -39.87
N LEU A 3 50.94 6.83 -39.08
CA LEU A 3 49.52 6.41 -38.97
C LEU A 3 48.74 6.80 -40.25
N PRO A 4 47.70 6.11 -40.61
CA PRO A 4 46.65 6.68 -41.45
C PRO A 4 45.39 7.02 -40.66
N ILE A 5 44.90 8.19 -40.92
CA ILE A 5 43.66 8.84 -40.52
C ILE A 5 42.48 8.15 -41.20
N LEU A 6 41.47 7.72 -40.45
CA LEU A 6 40.18 7.27 -41.00
C LEU A 6 39.23 8.47 -41.08
N GLY A 7 38.77 8.76 -42.29
CA GLY A 7 37.93 9.91 -42.59
C GLY A 7 36.47 9.70 -42.19
N LEU A 8 35.92 10.78 -41.65
CA LEU A 8 34.48 10.95 -41.38
C LEU A 8 33.76 11.28 -42.69
N VAL A 9 32.85 10.43 -43.11
CA VAL A 9 31.96 10.71 -44.26
C VAL A 9 30.73 11.44 -43.71
N THR A 10 30.65 12.73 -43.94
CA THR A 10 29.46 13.56 -43.73
C THR A 10 28.56 13.46 -44.96
N LEU A 11 27.39 12.87 -44.76
CA LEU A 11 26.33 12.84 -45.76
C LEU A 11 25.51 14.12 -45.68
N SER A 12 25.77 15.05 -46.60
CA SER A 12 25.00 16.30 -46.75
C SER A 12 23.75 16.03 -47.59
N LEU A 13 22.58 15.98 -46.97
CA LEU A 13 21.29 16.06 -47.67
C LEU A 13 21.03 17.53 -48.07
N ALA A 14 21.09 17.83 -49.33
CA ALA A 14 20.70 19.12 -49.89
C ALA A 14 19.17 19.20 -49.96
N VAL A 15 18.54 19.92 -49.06
CA VAL A 15 17.12 20.30 -49.14
C VAL A 15 17.04 21.56 -50.02
N ARG A 16 16.44 21.40 -51.23
CA ARG A 16 16.07 22.52 -52.11
C ARG A 16 14.95 23.35 -51.40
N ARG A 17 15.22 24.63 -51.20
CA ARG A 17 14.23 25.64 -50.86
C ARG A 17 13.45 26.05 -52.10
N PRO A 18 12.11 26.11 -52.07
CA PRO A 18 11.35 26.95 -53.01
C PRO A 18 11.37 28.40 -52.46
N ALA A 19 11.61 29.32 -53.36
CA ALA A 19 11.62 30.74 -53.11
C ALA A 19 10.21 31.32 -53.10
N ASP A 20 10.04 32.26 -52.18
CA ASP A 20 9.14 33.42 -52.21
C ASP A 20 7.62 33.22 -52.40
N ALA A 21 6.91 33.32 -51.27
CA ALA A 21 5.66 34.02 -51.18
C ALA A 21 5.67 34.85 -49.88
N LEU A 22 5.92 36.16 -50.06
CA LEU A 22 5.71 37.18 -49.02
C LEU A 22 4.19 37.26 -48.71
N GLY A 23 3.74 36.49 -47.75
CA GLY A 23 2.46 36.64 -47.10
C GLY A 23 2.68 37.19 -45.70
N GLN A 24 2.07 38.35 -45.40
CA GLN A 24 2.02 38.95 -44.06
C GLN A 24 1.33 37.99 -43.11
N GLY A 25 2.16 37.20 -42.40
CA GLY A 25 1.68 36.36 -41.30
C GLY A 25 1.70 37.17 -40.02
N THR A 26 0.52 37.38 -39.47
CA THR A 26 0.32 37.82 -38.07
C THR A 26 1.05 36.87 -37.17
N ASP A 27 2.05 37.35 -36.40
CA ASP A 27 2.68 36.64 -35.29
C ASP A 27 1.67 36.30 -34.22
N ALA A 28 0.87 35.25 -34.41
CA ALA A 28 0.05 34.68 -33.38
C ALA A 28 0.95 33.91 -32.41
N ALA A 29 1.01 34.34 -31.18
CA ALA A 29 1.72 33.61 -30.12
C ALA A 29 1.28 32.12 -30.11
N PRO A 30 2.21 31.16 -29.85
CA PRO A 30 1.87 29.74 -29.82
C PRO A 30 0.75 29.50 -28.81
N ALA A 31 -0.36 28.90 -29.25
CA ALA A 31 -1.49 28.55 -28.42
C ALA A 31 -1.25 27.21 -27.72
N LEU A 32 -1.67 27.12 -26.45
CA LEU A 32 -1.71 25.83 -25.76
C LEU A 32 -2.80 24.97 -26.41
N VAL A 33 -2.42 23.76 -26.82
CA VAL A 33 -3.35 22.77 -27.37
C VAL A 33 -3.65 21.75 -26.27
N ALA A 34 -4.93 21.52 -25.98
CA ALA A 34 -5.36 20.50 -25.05
C ALA A 34 -4.91 19.13 -25.53
N ILE A 35 -4.07 18.44 -24.75
CA ILE A 35 -3.69 17.05 -24.97
C ILE A 35 -4.71 16.17 -24.23
N ALA A 36 -5.43 15.31 -24.97
CA ALA A 36 -6.27 14.31 -24.34
C ALA A 36 -5.41 13.40 -23.45
N SER A 37 -5.59 13.47 -22.14
CA SER A 37 -4.88 12.60 -21.18
C SER A 37 -5.35 11.17 -21.38
N SER A 38 -4.45 10.27 -21.70
CA SER A 38 -4.72 8.83 -21.82
C SER A 38 -4.89 8.13 -20.45
N ALA A 39 -4.65 8.84 -19.34
CA ALA A 39 -4.85 8.33 -17.99
C ALA A 39 -6.06 9.02 -17.37
N PRO A 40 -7.07 8.27 -16.90
CA PRO A 40 -8.10 8.84 -16.04
C PRO A 40 -7.44 9.19 -14.71
N ARG A 41 -7.02 10.44 -14.57
CA ARG A 41 -6.67 11.02 -13.29
C ARG A 41 -7.93 11.34 -12.51
N ALA A 42 -7.80 11.54 -11.19
CA ALA A 42 -8.85 11.94 -10.26
C ALA A 42 -9.56 13.28 -10.57
N ASP A 43 -9.43 13.81 -11.77
CA ASP A 43 -10.04 15.08 -12.23
C ASP A 43 -11.53 14.96 -12.56
N ALA A 44 -12.18 13.86 -12.23
CA ALA A 44 -13.62 13.72 -12.33
C ALA A 44 -14.31 14.28 -11.06
N THR A 45 -13.90 15.45 -10.59
CA THR A 45 -14.66 16.18 -9.59
C THR A 45 -15.96 16.67 -10.21
N ARG A 46 -17.07 16.30 -9.59
CA ARG A 46 -18.41 16.76 -10.00
C ARG A 46 -19.04 17.52 -8.85
N HIS A 47 -19.76 18.59 -9.20
CA HIS A 47 -20.48 19.39 -8.22
C HIS A 47 -21.98 19.10 -8.29
N PHE A 48 -22.57 18.98 -7.11
CA PHE A 48 -23.99 18.72 -6.91
C PHE A 48 -24.57 19.72 -5.93
N SER A 49 -25.90 19.76 -5.86
CA SER A 49 -26.62 20.48 -4.81
C SER A 49 -27.65 19.55 -4.16
N ILE A 50 -27.87 19.74 -2.87
CA ILE A 50 -28.88 19.01 -2.11
C ILE A 50 -29.71 20.01 -1.30
N ALA A 51 -31.02 20.01 -1.50
CA ALA A 51 -31.97 20.80 -0.70
C ALA A 51 -32.22 20.06 0.61
N SER A 52 -31.58 20.51 1.68
CA SER A 52 -31.68 19.89 3.00
C SER A 52 -32.95 20.35 3.71
N LYS A 53 -33.78 19.42 4.12
CA LYS A 53 -34.92 19.63 5.02
C LYS A 53 -34.47 19.89 6.45
N VAL A 54 -33.42 19.17 6.90
CA VAL A 54 -32.85 19.31 8.24
C VAL A 54 -32.31 20.73 8.46
N LEU A 55 -31.56 21.24 7.46
CA LEU A 55 -30.95 22.57 7.57
C LEU A 55 -31.88 23.72 7.08
N GLY A 56 -32.89 23.42 6.27
CA GLY A 56 -33.76 24.40 5.65
C GLY A 56 -33.06 25.22 4.55
N GLU A 57 -32.00 24.69 3.94
CA GLU A 57 -31.22 25.40 2.93
C GLU A 57 -30.63 24.44 1.90
N THR A 58 -30.14 24.96 0.78
CA THR A 58 -29.45 24.16 -0.25
C THR A 58 -27.96 24.16 0.00
N ARG A 59 -27.35 22.97 -0.03
CA ARG A 59 -25.92 22.74 0.11
C ARG A 59 -25.28 22.39 -1.22
N ARG A 60 -24.06 22.89 -1.43
CA ARG A 60 -23.20 22.49 -2.53
C ARG A 60 -22.29 21.39 -2.05
N ILE A 61 -22.17 20.34 -2.88
CA ILE A 61 -21.39 19.12 -2.59
C ILE A 61 -20.45 18.88 -3.76
N GLY A 62 -19.16 18.85 -3.48
CA GLY A 62 -18.16 18.40 -4.44
C GLY A 62 -17.88 16.92 -4.25
N ILE A 63 -17.86 16.14 -5.32
CA ILE A 63 -17.53 14.70 -5.26
C ILE A 63 -16.40 14.40 -6.21
N ALA A 64 -15.31 13.82 -5.67
CA ALA A 64 -14.23 13.26 -6.46
C ALA A 64 -14.30 11.72 -6.44
N PHE A 65 -14.24 11.12 -7.63
CA PHE A 65 -14.32 9.69 -7.81
C PHE A 65 -12.94 9.07 -8.01
N PRO A 66 -12.68 7.87 -7.48
CA PRO A 66 -11.41 7.18 -7.69
C PRO A 66 -11.24 6.72 -9.14
N ALA A 67 -9.99 6.47 -9.54
CA ALA A 67 -9.63 6.17 -10.92
C ALA A 67 -10.34 4.93 -11.50
N SER A 68 -10.66 3.94 -10.65
CA SER A 68 -11.35 2.73 -11.10
C SER A 68 -12.86 2.91 -11.23
N TYR A 69 -13.46 4.00 -10.73
CA TYR A 69 -14.90 4.15 -10.60
C TYR A 69 -15.70 3.88 -11.89
N THR A 70 -15.18 4.26 -13.05
CA THR A 70 -15.84 4.02 -14.35
C THR A 70 -15.53 2.66 -14.96
N ARG A 71 -14.57 1.92 -14.41
CA ARG A 71 -14.06 0.65 -14.97
C ARG A 71 -14.37 -0.58 -14.13
N SER A 72 -14.58 -0.39 -12.83
CA SER A 72 -14.92 -1.47 -11.89
C SER A 72 -16.33 -2.02 -12.15
N ALA A 73 -16.59 -3.23 -11.68
CA ALA A 73 -17.90 -3.85 -11.78
C ALA A 73 -19.01 -3.00 -11.11
N ALA A 74 -20.23 -3.13 -11.59
CA ALA A 74 -21.38 -2.35 -11.09
C ALA A 74 -21.69 -2.60 -9.60
N GLU A 75 -21.34 -3.79 -9.13
CA GLU A 75 -21.52 -4.23 -7.73
C GLU A 75 -20.44 -3.69 -6.81
N HIS A 76 -19.28 -3.28 -7.35
CA HIS A 76 -18.19 -2.77 -6.54
C HIS A 76 -18.57 -1.46 -5.86
N ARG A 77 -18.41 -1.41 -4.54
CA ARG A 77 -18.74 -0.26 -3.69
C ARG A 77 -17.47 0.31 -3.07
N TYR A 78 -17.44 1.62 -2.96
CA TYR A 78 -16.29 2.38 -2.46
C TYR A 78 -16.54 2.94 -1.06
N PRO A 79 -15.57 2.88 -0.15
CA PRO A 79 -15.58 3.67 1.07
C PRO A 79 -15.70 5.17 0.75
N VAL A 80 -16.19 5.95 1.73
CA VAL A 80 -16.43 7.39 1.55
C VAL A 80 -15.59 8.19 2.54
N ALA A 81 -14.88 9.20 2.05
CA ALA A 81 -14.32 10.28 2.85
C ALA A 81 -15.24 11.51 2.77
N ILE A 82 -15.84 11.87 3.91
CA ILE A 82 -16.63 13.10 4.05
C ILE A 82 -15.68 14.21 4.50
N VAL A 83 -15.56 15.26 3.72
CA VAL A 83 -14.61 16.36 3.94
C VAL A 83 -15.38 17.63 4.24
N LEU A 84 -15.15 18.20 5.41
CA LEU A 84 -15.67 19.51 5.80
C LEU A 84 -14.82 20.61 5.16
N ASP A 85 -15.36 21.83 5.08
CA ASP A 85 -14.70 22.96 4.38
C ASP A 85 -14.39 22.64 2.91
N GLY A 86 -15.38 22.09 2.20
CA GLY A 86 -15.21 21.48 0.88
C GLY A 86 -14.65 22.40 -0.19
N GLU A 87 -14.93 23.70 -0.11
CA GLU A 87 -14.40 24.70 -1.03
C GLU A 87 -12.87 24.79 -1.05
N SER A 88 -12.22 24.48 0.07
CA SER A 88 -10.76 24.53 0.21
C SER A 88 -10.11 23.15 0.30
N LEU A 89 -10.82 22.14 0.80
CA LEU A 89 -10.21 20.85 1.13
C LEU A 89 -10.55 19.72 0.15
N LEU A 90 -11.48 19.90 -0.79
CA LEU A 90 -11.82 18.85 -1.77
C LEU A 90 -10.62 18.43 -2.62
N ALA A 91 -9.94 19.39 -3.24
CA ALA A 91 -8.83 19.09 -4.13
C ALA A 91 -7.62 18.44 -3.39
N PRO A 92 -7.16 18.97 -2.25
CA PRO A 92 -6.16 18.28 -1.42
C PRO A 92 -6.57 16.88 -1.01
N ALA A 93 -7.80 16.68 -0.51
CA ALA A 93 -8.28 15.38 -0.07
C ALA A 93 -8.36 14.37 -1.21
N ALA A 94 -8.83 14.77 -2.39
CA ALA A 94 -8.87 13.93 -3.59
C ALA A 94 -7.46 13.50 -4.03
N SER A 95 -6.51 14.44 -4.04
CA SER A 95 -5.12 14.18 -4.42
C SER A 95 -4.42 13.23 -3.44
N VAL A 96 -4.56 13.48 -2.15
CA VAL A 96 -3.99 12.62 -1.10
C VAL A 96 -4.59 11.22 -1.16
N SER A 97 -5.93 11.11 -1.26
CA SER A 97 -6.62 9.82 -1.34
C SER A 97 -6.16 9.01 -2.56
N ALA A 98 -6.06 9.64 -3.73
CA ALA A 98 -5.59 8.99 -4.95
C ALA A 98 -4.14 8.50 -4.80
N THR A 99 -3.24 9.36 -4.28
CA THR A 99 -1.83 9.01 -4.08
C THR A 99 -1.66 7.84 -3.12
N LEU A 100 -2.35 7.85 -1.99
CA LEU A 100 -2.29 6.76 -1.01
C LEU A 100 -2.86 5.45 -1.57
N ALA A 101 -3.98 5.52 -2.33
CA ALA A 101 -4.60 4.35 -2.93
C ALA A 101 -3.75 3.75 -4.05
N ASP A 102 -3.13 4.58 -4.91
CA ASP A 102 -2.23 4.13 -5.98
C ASP A 102 -1.00 3.40 -5.42
N ASN A 103 -0.55 3.78 -4.22
CA ASN A 103 0.54 3.13 -3.50
C ASN A 103 0.05 1.98 -2.58
N GLY A 104 -1.22 1.61 -2.62
CA GLY A 104 -1.77 0.51 -1.84
C GLY A 104 -1.76 0.73 -0.33
N GLN A 105 -1.74 1.99 0.13
CA GLN A 105 -1.74 2.32 1.56
C GLN A 105 -3.15 2.47 2.13
N ILE A 106 -4.12 2.86 1.30
CA ILE A 106 -5.54 2.93 1.65
C ILE A 106 -6.38 2.34 0.51
N PRO A 107 -7.64 1.95 0.73
CA PRO A 107 -8.56 1.64 -0.36
C PRO A 107 -8.87 2.88 -1.20
N GLU A 108 -9.26 2.69 -2.44
CA GLU A 108 -9.81 3.80 -3.24
C GLU A 108 -11.08 4.36 -2.57
N LEU A 109 -11.14 5.67 -2.40
CA LEU A 109 -12.24 6.37 -1.73
C LEU A 109 -13.03 7.24 -2.72
N VAL A 110 -14.34 7.30 -2.53
CA VAL A 110 -15.15 8.41 -3.04
C VAL A 110 -15.05 9.56 -2.03
N VAL A 111 -14.51 10.71 -2.45
CA VAL A 111 -14.37 11.89 -1.61
C VAL A 111 -15.60 12.77 -1.79
N VAL A 112 -16.35 13.00 -0.71
CA VAL A 112 -17.56 13.82 -0.67
C VAL A 112 -17.30 15.05 0.20
N ALA A 113 -17.13 16.21 -0.41
CA ALA A 113 -16.79 17.44 0.27
C ALA A 113 -18.00 18.37 0.35
N ILE A 114 -18.22 18.94 1.52
CA ILE A 114 -19.37 19.81 1.82
C ILE A 114 -18.87 21.24 1.87
N GLU A 115 -19.37 22.09 0.94
CA GLU A 115 -19.06 23.51 0.93
C GLU A 115 -19.85 24.24 2.04
N ASN A 116 -19.23 25.25 2.62
CA ASN A 116 -19.86 26.04 3.69
C ASN A 116 -20.94 27.01 3.16
N THR A 117 -22.02 27.17 3.94
CA THR A 117 -22.95 28.31 3.85
C THR A 117 -22.81 29.18 5.07
N ASN A 118 -22.80 28.61 6.25
CA ASN A 118 -22.51 29.28 7.51
C ASN A 118 -21.58 28.44 8.35
N ARG A 119 -20.27 28.57 8.10
CA ARG A 119 -19.21 27.76 8.71
C ARG A 119 -19.28 27.71 10.23
N LEU A 120 -19.43 28.87 10.86
CA LEU A 120 -19.42 28.96 12.33
C LEU A 120 -20.63 28.28 12.95
N ARG A 121 -21.83 28.47 12.37
CA ARG A 121 -23.03 27.76 12.83
C ARG A 121 -22.87 26.27 12.73
N ASP A 122 -22.46 25.79 11.57
CA ASP A 122 -22.46 24.36 11.22
C ASP A 122 -21.37 23.58 11.92
N LEU A 123 -20.21 24.19 12.17
CA LEU A 123 -19.06 23.52 12.74
C LEU A 123 -18.93 23.73 14.27
N THR A 124 -19.88 24.43 14.91
CA THR A 124 -19.89 24.59 16.37
C THR A 124 -20.89 23.63 17.01
N PRO A 125 -20.41 22.65 17.81
CA PRO A 125 -21.26 21.77 18.59
C PRO A 125 -22.07 22.53 19.65
N PRO A 126 -23.27 22.03 20.01
CA PRO A 126 -24.04 22.60 21.11
C PRO A 126 -23.31 22.46 22.45
N GLY A 127 -23.35 23.53 23.26
CA GLY A 127 -22.70 23.61 24.57
C GLY A 127 -21.19 23.88 24.54
N LEU A 128 -20.61 24.12 23.36
CA LEU A 128 -19.25 24.65 23.26
C LEU A 128 -19.31 26.18 23.27
N SER A 129 -19.02 26.79 24.42
CA SER A 129 -18.90 28.25 24.53
C SER A 129 -17.68 28.75 23.77
N VAL A 130 -17.90 29.33 22.60
CA VAL A 130 -16.90 30.16 21.92
C VAL A 130 -17.29 31.61 22.11
N SER A 131 -16.43 32.42 22.72
CA SER A 131 -16.70 33.81 23.11
C SER A 131 -17.51 34.58 22.06
N GLY A 132 -18.72 35.02 22.43
CA GLY A 132 -19.43 36.09 21.78
C GLY A 132 -20.63 35.77 20.90
N SER A 133 -21.23 34.54 20.88
CA SER A 133 -22.49 34.37 20.12
C SER A 133 -23.24 33.08 20.51
N SER A 134 -24.49 33.30 20.98
CA SER A 134 -25.48 32.24 21.27
C SER A 134 -26.17 31.64 20.04
N THR A 135 -25.85 32.09 18.82
CA THR A 135 -26.52 31.66 17.58
C THR A 135 -25.72 30.63 16.75
N ARG A 136 -24.67 30.04 17.31
CA ARG A 136 -23.69 29.27 16.57
C ARG A 136 -23.72 27.74 16.83
N GLU A 137 -24.74 27.23 17.46
CA GLU A 137 -24.81 25.84 17.90
C GLU A 137 -25.54 24.90 16.91
N GLY A 138 -25.14 24.94 15.64
CA GLY A 138 -25.78 24.17 14.58
C GLY A 138 -25.16 22.82 14.30
N GLY A 139 -24.07 22.45 15.01
CA GLY A 139 -23.28 21.25 14.72
C GLY A 139 -24.08 19.96 14.74
N ASP A 140 -25.01 19.78 15.67
CA ASP A 140 -25.86 18.57 15.71
C ASP A 140 -26.79 18.50 14.47
N LYS A 141 -27.41 19.60 14.07
CA LYS A 141 -28.24 19.64 12.86
C LYS A 141 -27.41 19.36 11.61
N PHE A 142 -26.16 19.84 11.59
CA PHE A 142 -25.28 19.60 10.47
C PHE A 142 -24.81 18.14 10.40
N LEU A 143 -24.54 17.50 11.52
CA LEU A 143 -24.29 16.05 11.59
C LEU A 143 -25.54 15.25 11.19
N ASP A 144 -26.72 15.65 11.65
CA ASP A 144 -28.00 15.04 11.23
C ASP A 144 -28.22 15.15 9.71
N PHE A 145 -27.90 16.29 9.11
CA PHE A 145 -27.93 16.45 7.65
C PHE A 145 -26.98 15.45 6.97
N ILE A 146 -25.75 15.34 7.45
CA ILE A 146 -24.77 14.39 6.88
C ILE A 146 -25.30 12.95 6.98
N GLU A 147 -25.74 12.52 8.17
CA GLU A 147 -26.14 11.14 8.41
C GLU A 147 -27.48 10.77 7.78
N ARG A 148 -28.49 11.68 7.82
CA ARG A 148 -29.86 11.36 7.44
C ARG A 148 -30.24 11.78 6.02
N GLU A 149 -29.53 12.74 5.42
CA GLU A 149 -29.85 13.25 4.09
C GLU A 149 -28.70 13.01 3.10
N LEU A 150 -27.50 13.52 3.38
CA LEU A 150 -26.38 13.48 2.44
C LEU A 150 -25.90 12.06 2.15
N LEU A 151 -25.54 11.30 3.18
CA LEU A 151 -25.02 9.93 3.00
C LEU A 151 -26.05 9.01 2.33
N PRO A 152 -27.33 8.99 2.72
CA PRO A 152 -28.33 8.22 2.00
C PRO A 152 -28.53 8.67 0.53
N ALA A 153 -28.39 9.96 0.23
CA ALA A 153 -28.47 10.46 -1.15
C ALA A 153 -27.27 10.00 -1.97
N VAL A 154 -26.07 10.08 -1.40
CA VAL A 154 -24.83 9.60 -2.00
C VAL A 154 -24.90 8.08 -2.27
N ASP A 155 -25.38 7.29 -1.32
CA ASP A 155 -25.47 5.83 -1.45
C ASP A 155 -26.50 5.38 -2.50
N ARG A 156 -27.59 6.13 -2.65
CA ARG A 156 -28.58 5.85 -3.71
C ARG A 156 -28.08 6.20 -5.10
N GLN A 157 -27.26 7.25 -5.20
CA GLN A 157 -26.86 7.82 -6.49
C GLN A 157 -25.52 7.29 -6.97
N PHE A 158 -24.66 6.83 -6.04
CA PHE A 158 -23.31 6.39 -6.33
C PHE A 158 -23.02 5.05 -5.68
N ARG A 159 -22.00 4.38 -6.19
CA ARG A 159 -21.56 3.08 -5.69
C ARG A 159 -20.69 3.24 -4.44
N THR A 160 -21.32 3.59 -3.33
CA THR A 160 -20.66 3.83 -2.05
C THR A 160 -21.13 2.88 -0.96
N ALA A 161 -20.29 2.63 0.04
CA ALA A 161 -20.55 1.83 1.22
C ALA A 161 -19.66 2.27 2.39
N ALA A 162 -19.82 1.66 3.56
CA ALA A 162 -18.85 1.76 4.65
C ALA A 162 -17.48 1.17 4.23
N PRO A 163 -16.36 1.58 4.83
CA PRO A 163 -16.27 2.53 5.94
C PRO A 163 -16.50 3.98 5.52
N ARG A 164 -16.89 4.81 6.50
CA ARG A 164 -17.09 6.25 6.36
C ARG A 164 -16.06 6.98 7.19
N VAL A 165 -15.26 7.81 6.54
CA VAL A 165 -14.28 8.68 7.20
C VAL A 165 -14.83 10.09 7.25
N LEU A 166 -14.85 10.73 8.42
CA LEU A 166 -15.12 12.16 8.56
C LEU A 166 -13.80 12.90 8.76
N LEU A 167 -13.54 13.89 7.92
CA LEU A 167 -12.32 14.67 7.93
C LEU A 167 -12.65 16.16 8.13
N GLY A 168 -12.00 16.77 9.11
CA GLY A 168 -12.16 18.17 9.39
C GLY A 168 -10.90 18.85 9.88
N HIS A 169 -10.73 20.12 9.50
CA HIS A 169 -9.62 20.97 9.91
C HIS A 169 -10.10 22.13 10.78
N SER A 170 -9.36 22.48 11.82
CA SER A 170 -9.67 23.61 12.71
C SER A 170 -11.07 23.45 13.35
N SER A 171 -12.00 24.37 13.08
CA SER A 171 -13.41 24.23 13.50
C SER A 171 -14.05 22.97 12.93
N GLY A 172 -13.68 22.56 11.71
CA GLY A 172 -14.10 21.27 11.13
C GLY A 172 -13.56 20.08 11.94
N GLY A 173 -12.35 20.20 12.48
CA GLY A 173 -11.76 19.22 13.41
C GLY A 173 -12.53 19.15 14.74
N ILE A 174 -13.03 20.28 15.24
CA ILE A 174 -13.92 20.32 16.41
C ILE A 174 -15.18 19.49 16.16
N LEU A 175 -15.86 19.74 15.05
CA LEU A 175 -17.08 18.99 14.70
C LEU A 175 -16.79 17.51 14.47
N ALA A 176 -15.69 17.18 13.78
CA ALA A 176 -15.30 15.81 13.53
C ALA A 176 -14.99 15.05 14.84
N THR A 177 -14.28 15.69 15.77
CA THR A 177 -14.01 15.11 17.10
C THR A 177 -15.31 15.01 17.93
N TYR A 178 -16.19 15.99 17.85
CA TYR A 178 -17.50 15.92 18.48
C TYR A 178 -18.35 14.78 17.91
N ALA A 179 -18.33 14.57 16.60
CA ALA A 179 -18.98 13.42 15.98
C ALA A 179 -18.39 12.11 16.47
N ALA A 180 -17.03 12.01 16.57
CA ALA A 180 -16.37 10.88 17.18
C ALA A 180 -16.81 10.64 18.64
N ALA A 181 -17.14 11.70 19.38
CA ALA A 181 -17.57 11.57 20.77
C ALA A 181 -19.04 11.22 20.94
N THR A 182 -19.92 11.59 20.00
CA THR A 182 -21.38 11.55 20.21
C THR A 182 -22.16 10.71 19.19
N ARG A 183 -21.57 10.39 18.03
CA ARG A 183 -22.24 9.70 16.92
C ARG A 183 -21.60 8.32 16.66
N ARG A 184 -22.41 7.27 16.52
CA ARG A 184 -21.92 5.93 16.17
C ARG A 184 -21.77 5.69 14.67
N GLY A 185 -22.35 6.57 13.84
CA GLY A 185 -22.24 6.54 12.38
C GLY A 185 -20.83 6.83 11.88
N PHE A 186 -20.07 7.65 12.61
CA PHE A 186 -18.70 8.01 12.27
C PHE A 186 -17.70 7.16 13.06
N ARG A 187 -17.26 6.06 12.45
CA ARG A 187 -16.30 5.13 13.06
C ARG A 187 -14.86 5.38 12.66
N ALA A 188 -14.61 6.30 11.73
CA ALA A 188 -13.29 6.71 11.30
C ALA A 188 -13.26 8.24 11.18
N VAL A 189 -12.36 8.89 11.90
CA VAL A 189 -12.27 10.35 11.98
C VAL A 189 -10.83 10.81 11.86
N VAL A 190 -10.59 11.80 11.00
CA VAL A 190 -9.34 12.55 10.92
C VAL A 190 -9.62 13.98 11.38
N ALA A 191 -9.04 14.37 12.51
CA ALA A 191 -9.14 15.69 13.10
C ALA A 191 -7.79 16.42 12.93
N LEU A 192 -7.81 17.50 12.15
CA LEU A 192 -6.61 18.23 11.76
C LEU A 192 -6.53 19.56 12.51
N ASP A 193 -5.43 19.77 13.20
CA ASP A 193 -5.07 21.00 13.96
C ASP A 193 -6.27 21.56 14.71
N THR A 194 -6.87 20.71 15.52
CA THR A 194 -8.11 20.95 16.23
C THR A 194 -7.83 21.65 17.56
N PRO A 195 -8.43 22.81 17.84
CA PRO A 195 -8.30 23.48 19.15
C PRO A 195 -9.11 22.74 20.22
N VAL A 196 -8.54 21.65 20.76
CA VAL A 196 -9.20 20.73 21.71
C VAL A 196 -9.29 21.30 23.14
N ASP A 197 -8.53 22.34 23.44
CA ASP A 197 -8.47 23.05 24.72
C ASP A 197 -9.65 24.03 24.92
N LEU A 198 -10.41 24.34 23.87
CA LEU A 198 -11.57 25.22 23.97
C LEU A 198 -12.59 24.70 24.99
N GLY A 199 -13.15 25.65 25.78
CA GLY A 199 -14.14 25.35 26.81
C GLY A 199 -13.58 24.43 27.92
N ASP A 200 -12.36 24.70 28.37
CA ASP A 200 -11.66 23.91 29.41
C ASP A 200 -11.57 22.41 29.08
N GLY A 201 -11.25 22.09 27.84
CA GLY A 201 -11.13 20.71 27.36
C GLY A 201 -12.47 19.98 27.22
N TRP A 202 -13.55 20.72 27.03
CA TRP A 202 -14.91 20.19 26.88
C TRP A 202 -15.01 19.04 25.87
N LEU A 203 -14.32 19.18 24.72
CA LEU A 203 -14.31 18.20 23.66
C LEU A 203 -13.60 16.90 24.07
N VAL A 204 -12.46 17.04 24.74
CA VAL A 204 -11.67 15.93 25.30
C VAL A 204 -12.48 15.16 26.34
N GLN A 205 -13.19 15.85 27.24
CA GLN A 205 -14.02 15.23 28.26
C GLN A 205 -15.14 14.39 27.67
N ARG A 206 -15.77 14.84 26.56
CA ARG A 206 -16.82 14.07 25.88
C ARG A 206 -16.26 12.81 25.21
N LEU A 207 -15.11 12.92 24.55
CA LEU A 207 -14.47 11.77 23.95
C LEU A 207 -14.02 10.74 25.00
N LEU A 208 -13.50 11.20 26.15
CA LEU A 208 -13.19 10.39 27.32
C LEU A 208 -14.44 9.70 27.90
N ALA A 209 -15.56 10.42 28.01
CA ALA A 209 -16.81 9.82 28.49
C ALA A 209 -17.29 8.70 27.59
N ARG A 210 -17.21 8.88 26.25
CA ARG A 210 -17.50 7.80 25.29
C ARG A 210 -16.53 6.64 25.44
N ALA A 211 -15.23 6.87 25.55
CA ALA A 211 -14.22 5.82 25.69
C ALA A 211 -14.50 4.91 26.90
N LYS A 212 -15.03 5.46 28.00
CA LYS A 212 -15.38 4.73 29.21
C LYS A 212 -16.71 3.96 29.13
N SER A 213 -17.60 4.34 28.22
CA SER A 213 -18.99 3.83 28.20
C SER A 213 -19.37 3.06 26.93
N ASP A 214 -18.60 3.18 25.84
CA ASP A 214 -18.93 2.61 24.55
C ASP A 214 -17.78 1.77 23.98
N THR A 215 -18.04 0.50 23.71
CA THR A 215 -17.08 -0.44 23.12
C THR A 215 -17.16 -0.52 21.59
N ALA A 216 -18.05 0.25 20.95
CA ALA A 216 -18.15 0.30 19.50
C ALA A 216 -16.82 0.78 18.89
N ALA A 217 -16.39 0.13 17.81
CA ALA A 217 -15.12 0.44 17.16
C ALA A 217 -15.04 1.92 16.73
N LEU A 218 -13.88 2.53 16.97
CA LEU A 218 -13.54 3.87 16.51
C LEU A 218 -12.08 3.89 16.05
N ARG A 219 -11.83 4.50 14.91
CA ARG A 219 -10.48 4.86 14.44
C ARG A 219 -10.39 6.38 14.45
N TYR A 220 -9.51 6.93 15.24
CA TYR A 220 -9.38 8.37 15.44
C TYR A 220 -7.93 8.79 15.27
N ALA A 221 -7.68 9.63 14.27
CA ALA A 221 -6.38 10.22 14.02
C ALA A 221 -6.45 11.74 14.30
N ALA A 222 -5.69 12.22 15.26
CA ALA A 222 -5.46 13.61 15.55
C ALA A 222 -4.08 14.00 15.03
N ILE A 223 -4.04 14.88 14.02
CA ILE A 223 -2.79 15.42 13.49
C ILE A 223 -2.80 16.91 13.73
N ASP A 224 -1.85 17.41 14.49
CA ASP A 224 -1.81 18.81 14.87
C ASP A 224 -0.49 19.50 14.49
N ALA A 225 -0.51 20.84 14.53
CA ALA A 225 0.65 21.68 14.26
C ALA A 225 0.68 22.86 15.22
N ARG A 226 -0.38 23.70 15.22
CA ARG A 226 -0.51 24.85 16.12
C ARG A 226 -1.23 24.49 17.41
N PHE A 227 -2.33 23.72 17.29
CA PHE A 227 -3.19 23.36 18.42
C PHE A 227 -2.86 21.94 18.88
N SER A 228 -1.86 21.82 19.74
CA SER A 228 -1.44 20.49 20.21
C SER A 228 -2.39 19.92 21.24
N TRP A 229 -2.63 18.62 21.17
CA TRP A 229 -3.28 17.89 22.24
C TRP A 229 -2.41 17.96 23.51
N PRO A 230 -2.98 18.35 24.66
CA PRO A 230 -2.24 18.24 25.92
C PRO A 230 -1.85 16.79 26.17
N SER A 231 -0.57 16.54 26.48
CA SER A 231 -0.02 15.18 26.65
C SER A 231 -0.80 14.34 27.65
N ASP A 232 -1.20 14.92 28.78
CA ASP A 232 -1.96 14.24 29.84
C ASP A 232 -3.38 13.90 29.38
N SER A 233 -4.00 14.77 28.57
CA SER A 233 -5.32 14.52 28.00
C SER A 233 -5.28 13.37 26.99
N TRP A 234 -4.26 13.35 26.13
CA TRP A 234 -4.08 12.25 25.19
C TRP A 234 -3.78 10.93 25.91
N ALA A 235 -2.86 10.93 26.89
CA ALA A 235 -2.57 9.74 27.68
C ALA A 235 -3.80 9.21 28.43
N SER A 236 -4.62 10.10 28.98
CA SER A 236 -5.88 9.76 29.62
C SER A 236 -6.87 9.12 28.65
N LEU A 237 -6.99 9.65 27.43
CA LEU A 237 -7.85 9.10 26.40
C LEU A 237 -7.35 7.71 25.95
N ALA A 238 -6.06 7.57 25.70
CA ALA A 238 -5.45 6.31 25.29
C ALA A 238 -5.60 5.22 26.38
N GLY A 239 -5.44 5.61 27.66
CA GLY A 239 -5.63 4.70 28.79
C GLY A 239 -7.09 4.29 29.05
N ALA A 240 -8.06 5.13 28.67
CA ALA A 240 -9.48 4.85 28.82
C ALA A 240 -10.11 4.14 27.61
N ALA A 241 -9.43 4.18 26.46
CA ALA A 241 -9.95 3.66 25.21
C ALA A 241 -10.11 2.13 25.25
N PRO A 242 -11.25 1.59 24.79
CA PRO A 242 -11.42 0.16 24.67
C PRO A 242 -10.52 -0.41 23.57
N ARG A 243 -10.19 -1.68 23.62
CA ARG A 243 -9.35 -2.37 22.61
C ARG A 243 -9.88 -2.31 21.18
N THR A 244 -11.15 -1.96 21.00
CA THR A 244 -11.80 -1.75 19.72
C THR A 244 -11.52 -0.39 19.11
N TRP A 245 -10.86 0.52 19.85
CA TRP A 245 -10.46 1.82 19.36
C TRP A 245 -9.03 1.78 18.85
N ALA A 246 -8.78 2.37 17.69
CA ALA A 246 -7.45 2.68 17.17
C ALA A 246 -7.24 4.19 17.24
N LEU A 247 -6.33 4.63 18.09
CA LEU A 247 -6.02 6.03 18.34
C LEU A 247 -4.63 6.36 17.80
N HIS A 248 -4.52 7.45 17.06
CA HIS A 248 -3.25 7.98 16.58
C HIS A 248 -3.18 9.48 16.84
N HIS A 249 -2.03 9.95 17.32
CA HIS A 249 -1.74 11.37 17.46
C HIS A 249 -0.33 11.67 16.97
N GLU A 250 -0.22 12.71 16.15
CA GLU A 250 1.08 13.17 15.64
C GLU A 250 1.10 14.70 15.59
N HIS A 251 2.20 15.28 16.11
CA HIS A 251 2.43 16.72 16.07
C HIS A 251 3.46 17.08 15.01
N LEU A 252 3.09 17.99 14.11
CA LEU A 252 3.90 18.42 12.97
C LEU A 252 4.65 19.72 13.33
N ALA A 253 5.78 19.61 13.99
CA ALA A 253 6.54 20.75 14.52
C ALA A 253 7.03 21.74 13.44
N ASN A 254 7.14 21.30 12.18
CA ASN A 254 7.61 22.14 11.06
C ASN A 254 6.45 22.72 10.22
N GLU A 255 5.20 22.47 10.61
CA GLU A 255 4.01 22.96 9.93
C GLU A 255 3.30 24.04 10.77
N ASN A 256 2.40 24.77 10.13
CA ASN A 256 1.51 25.70 10.81
C ASN A 256 0.04 25.42 10.46
N HIS A 257 -0.86 26.16 11.08
CA HIS A 257 -2.30 25.95 10.92
C HIS A 257 -2.80 25.90 9.45
N THR A 258 -2.16 26.63 8.56
CA THR A 258 -2.60 26.73 7.15
C THR A 258 -1.80 25.83 6.21
N SER A 259 -0.57 25.43 6.57
CA SER A 259 0.27 24.56 5.73
C SER A 259 0.03 23.07 5.99
N MET A 260 -0.37 22.71 7.22
CA MET A 260 -0.47 21.33 7.65
C MET A 260 -1.59 20.48 7.02
N PRO A 261 -2.72 21.04 6.49
CA PRO A 261 -3.85 20.19 6.11
C PRO A 261 -3.51 19.09 5.10
N PHE A 262 -2.66 19.38 4.09
CA PHE A 262 -2.28 18.39 3.09
C PHE A 262 -1.52 17.22 3.71
N LEU A 263 -0.45 17.50 4.44
CA LEU A 263 0.37 16.49 5.13
C LEU A 263 -0.44 15.79 6.23
N GLY A 264 -1.25 16.54 6.98
CA GLY A 264 -2.11 15.99 8.01
C GLY A 264 -3.15 15.00 7.45
N MET A 265 -3.77 15.30 6.30
CA MET A 265 -4.67 14.36 5.62
C MET A 265 -3.93 13.09 5.20
N TYR A 266 -2.73 13.24 4.63
CA TYR A 266 -1.89 12.10 4.22
C TYR A 266 -1.60 11.17 5.40
N LEU A 267 -1.11 11.73 6.51
CA LEU A 267 -0.78 10.96 7.72
C LEU A 267 -2.05 10.37 8.36
N GLY A 268 -3.09 11.18 8.56
CA GLY A 268 -4.32 10.74 9.20
C GLY A 268 -5.04 9.62 8.43
N LEU A 269 -5.18 9.75 7.11
CA LEU A 269 -5.78 8.68 6.30
C LEU A 269 -4.92 7.42 6.29
N ARG A 270 -3.60 7.54 6.18
CA ARG A 270 -2.68 6.39 6.24
C ARG A 270 -2.83 5.63 7.55
N GLU A 271 -2.90 6.34 8.67
CA GLU A 271 -3.04 5.72 9.99
C GLU A 271 -4.43 5.08 10.20
N LEU A 272 -5.50 5.71 9.73
CA LEU A 272 -6.83 5.09 9.79
C LEU A 272 -6.91 3.76 9.03
N PHE A 273 -6.12 3.60 7.99
CA PHE A 273 -6.08 2.41 7.15
C PHE A 273 -4.78 1.60 7.31
N ALA A 274 -4.07 1.75 8.45
CA ALA A 274 -2.78 1.07 8.66
C ALA A 274 -2.86 -0.45 8.44
N ASP A 275 -3.92 -1.11 8.89
CA ASP A 275 -4.14 -2.55 8.69
C ASP A 275 -4.36 -2.93 7.22
N TYR A 276 -4.81 -1.98 6.40
CA TYR A 276 -5.05 -2.18 4.96
C TYR A 276 -3.77 -2.08 4.14
N SER A 277 -2.79 -1.33 4.60
CA SER A 277 -1.58 -1.02 3.85
C SER A 277 -0.87 -2.28 3.35
N VAL A 278 -0.36 -2.24 2.13
CA VAL A 278 0.53 -3.30 1.58
C VAL A 278 1.76 -3.55 2.46
N ILE A 279 2.17 -2.55 3.27
CA ILE A 279 3.27 -2.67 4.22
C ILE A 279 2.89 -3.59 5.39
N ALA A 280 1.61 -3.56 5.81
CA ALA A 280 1.06 -4.41 6.85
C ALA A 280 0.62 -5.79 6.34
N ALA A 281 0.52 -5.96 5.01
CA ALA A 281 0.13 -7.23 4.42
C ALA A 281 1.12 -8.35 4.78
N PRO A 282 0.64 -9.58 4.98
CA PRO A 282 1.52 -10.71 5.25
C PRO A 282 2.59 -10.86 4.17
N LYS A 283 3.85 -10.91 4.58
CA LYS A 283 4.98 -11.20 3.68
C LYS A 283 5.04 -12.67 3.25
N ALA A 284 4.24 -13.50 3.90
CA ALA A 284 4.18 -14.95 3.71
C ALA A 284 2.90 -15.36 2.96
N PRO A 285 2.77 -16.63 2.62
CA PRO A 285 2.40 -17.09 1.29
C PRO A 285 1.14 -16.43 0.74
N THR A 286 1.05 -16.37 -0.58
CA THR A 286 -0.06 -15.85 -1.41
C THR A 286 -1.45 -16.27 -0.90
N THR A 287 -1.54 -17.45 -0.26
CA THR A 287 -2.77 -17.99 0.35
C THR A 287 -3.28 -17.22 1.56
N SER A 288 -2.42 -16.45 2.24
CA SER A 288 -2.81 -15.70 3.43
C SER A 288 -3.26 -14.25 3.14
N ILE A 289 -2.97 -13.74 1.93
CA ILE A 289 -3.25 -12.35 1.57
C ILE A 289 -4.74 -12.06 1.43
N LEU A 290 -5.48 -12.84 0.64
CA LEU A 290 -6.93 -12.65 0.48
C LEU A 290 -7.69 -12.82 1.82
N PRO A 291 -7.42 -13.86 2.64
CA PRO A 291 -7.97 -13.94 3.99
C PRO A 291 -7.61 -12.77 4.91
N HIS A 292 -6.40 -12.17 4.76
CA HIS A 292 -6.05 -10.96 5.50
C HIS A 292 -7.02 -9.81 5.19
N TYR A 293 -7.23 -9.51 3.90
CA TYR A 293 -8.13 -8.42 3.51
C TYR A 293 -9.61 -8.70 3.86
N THR A 294 -10.03 -9.94 3.94
CA THR A 294 -11.35 -10.29 4.50
C THR A 294 -11.46 -9.84 5.97
N LYS A 295 -10.42 -10.06 6.78
CA LYS A 295 -10.39 -9.60 8.18
C LYS A 295 -10.32 -8.06 8.26
N VAL A 296 -9.52 -7.43 7.39
CA VAL A 296 -9.45 -5.96 7.30
C VAL A 296 -10.81 -5.36 6.96
N ALA A 297 -11.55 -5.94 6.02
CA ALA A 297 -12.90 -5.49 5.67
C ALA A 297 -13.85 -5.52 6.89
N VAL A 298 -13.80 -6.59 7.69
CA VAL A 298 -14.56 -6.70 8.94
C VAL A 298 -14.15 -5.63 9.95
N SER A 299 -12.84 -5.43 10.15
CA SER A 299 -12.28 -4.43 11.06
C SER A 299 -12.68 -2.99 10.67
N LEU A 300 -12.72 -2.70 9.38
CA LEU A 300 -13.14 -1.40 8.83
C LEU A 300 -14.66 -1.22 8.81
N GLY A 301 -15.43 -2.29 9.01
CA GLY A 301 -16.89 -2.27 9.03
C GLY A 301 -17.55 -2.17 7.65
N GLY A 302 -16.82 -2.54 6.59
CA GLY A 302 -17.36 -2.56 5.22
C GLY A 302 -16.42 -3.23 4.22
N PRO A 303 -16.91 -3.56 3.02
CA PRO A 303 -16.11 -4.23 2.01
C PRO A 303 -14.98 -3.31 1.50
N VAL A 304 -13.78 -3.85 1.46
CA VAL A 304 -12.63 -3.23 0.80
C VAL A 304 -11.93 -4.29 -0.05
N ALA A 305 -11.59 -3.95 -1.28
CA ALA A 305 -10.77 -4.81 -2.12
C ALA A 305 -9.29 -4.72 -1.70
N PRO A 306 -8.50 -5.80 -1.83
CA PRO A 306 -7.05 -5.72 -1.67
C PRO A 306 -6.45 -4.69 -2.65
N PRO A 307 -5.32 -4.05 -2.33
CA PRO A 307 -4.67 -3.10 -3.23
C PRO A 307 -4.43 -3.70 -4.63
N ARG A 308 -4.63 -2.88 -5.66
CA ARG A 308 -4.47 -3.31 -7.06
C ARG A 308 -3.07 -3.88 -7.34
N THR A 309 -2.03 -3.20 -6.86
CA THR A 309 -0.64 -3.65 -7.01
C THR A 309 -0.43 -5.02 -6.37
N LEU A 310 -0.95 -5.20 -5.17
CA LEU A 310 -0.85 -6.48 -4.45
C LEU A 310 -1.61 -7.61 -5.17
N LEU A 311 -2.81 -7.34 -5.72
CA LEU A 311 -3.55 -8.35 -6.49
C LEU A 311 -2.79 -8.76 -7.75
N THR A 312 -2.16 -7.80 -8.45
CA THR A 312 -1.32 -8.10 -9.61
C THR A 312 -0.16 -9.02 -9.19
N ASP A 313 0.54 -8.65 -8.15
CA ASP A 313 1.64 -9.45 -7.61
C ASP A 313 1.21 -10.87 -7.18
N VAL A 314 0.03 -10.98 -6.56
CA VAL A 314 -0.55 -12.29 -6.17
C VAL A 314 -0.86 -13.14 -7.38
N ILE A 315 -1.39 -12.55 -8.46
CA ILE A 315 -1.68 -13.29 -9.70
C ILE A 315 -0.39 -13.82 -10.31
N ASP A 316 0.64 -12.98 -10.39
CA ASP A 316 1.94 -13.37 -10.94
C ASP A 316 2.59 -14.50 -10.12
N ASP A 317 2.56 -14.38 -8.78
CA ASP A 317 3.06 -15.43 -7.88
C ASP A 317 2.27 -16.75 -8.07
N LEU A 318 0.93 -16.69 -8.16
CA LEU A 318 0.08 -17.88 -8.35
C LEU A 318 0.30 -18.55 -9.71
N LEU A 319 0.52 -17.76 -10.76
CA LEU A 319 0.88 -18.27 -12.08
C LEU A 319 2.25 -18.98 -12.06
N ALA A 320 3.22 -18.37 -11.41
CA ALA A 320 4.54 -18.95 -11.23
C ALA A 320 4.51 -20.27 -10.42
N GLU A 321 3.64 -20.33 -9.40
CA GLU A 321 3.40 -21.55 -8.62
C GLU A 321 2.57 -22.61 -9.35
N GLY A 322 2.10 -22.33 -10.58
CA GLY A 322 1.24 -23.24 -11.36
C GLY A 322 -0.17 -23.40 -10.77
N ARG A 323 -0.62 -22.48 -9.96
CA ARG A 323 -1.91 -22.46 -9.27
C ARG A 323 -2.96 -21.69 -10.08
N GLY A 324 -3.18 -22.14 -11.32
CA GLY A 324 -3.98 -21.44 -12.31
C GLY A 324 -5.40 -21.11 -11.85
N GLN A 325 -6.08 -21.99 -11.08
CA GLN A 325 -7.44 -21.68 -10.58
C GLN A 325 -7.41 -20.54 -9.58
N ALA A 326 -6.47 -20.54 -8.64
CA ALA A 326 -6.32 -19.47 -7.66
C ALA A 326 -5.93 -18.13 -8.34
N ALA A 327 -5.08 -18.17 -9.36
CA ALA A 327 -4.76 -17.00 -10.18
C ALA A 327 -6.00 -16.46 -10.90
N ARG A 328 -6.88 -17.31 -11.39
CA ARG A 328 -8.17 -16.92 -11.99
C ARG A 328 -9.06 -16.22 -10.98
N ASP A 329 -9.17 -16.73 -9.76
CA ASP A 329 -10.02 -16.15 -8.70
C ASP A 329 -9.48 -14.78 -8.24
N ALA A 330 -8.15 -14.64 -8.11
CA ALA A 330 -7.51 -13.37 -7.83
C ALA A 330 -7.71 -12.37 -8.98
N TYR A 331 -7.63 -12.82 -10.24
CA TYR A 331 -7.91 -11.99 -11.41
C TYR A 331 -9.38 -11.51 -11.45
N GLN A 332 -10.34 -12.36 -11.09
CA GLN A 332 -11.75 -11.94 -10.98
C GLN A 332 -11.92 -10.84 -9.90
N THR A 333 -11.23 -10.97 -8.77
CA THR A 333 -11.20 -9.94 -7.73
C THR A 333 -10.62 -8.62 -8.27
N LEU A 334 -9.50 -8.70 -9.00
CA LEU A 334 -8.85 -7.53 -9.62
C LEU A 334 -9.80 -6.80 -10.58
N ILE A 335 -10.41 -7.51 -11.52
CA ILE A 335 -11.27 -6.87 -12.53
C ILE A 335 -12.58 -6.35 -11.94
N SER A 336 -13.12 -7.02 -10.93
CA SER A 336 -14.30 -6.55 -10.21
C SER A 336 -14.05 -5.20 -9.53
N ALA A 337 -12.91 -5.07 -8.85
CA ALA A 337 -12.58 -3.86 -8.09
C ALA A 337 -12.03 -2.73 -8.96
N TYR A 338 -11.22 -3.04 -9.95
CA TYR A 338 -10.39 -2.04 -10.66
C TYR A 338 -10.60 -2.00 -12.17
N GLY A 339 -11.39 -2.93 -12.71
CA GLY A 339 -11.54 -3.12 -14.16
C GLY A 339 -10.35 -3.86 -14.78
N GLU A 340 -10.43 -4.13 -16.06
CA GLU A 340 -9.39 -4.88 -16.79
C GLU A 340 -8.05 -4.12 -16.81
N PRO A 341 -6.93 -4.80 -16.53
CA PRO A 341 -5.60 -4.23 -16.69
C PRO A 341 -5.24 -4.07 -18.18
N ARG A 342 -4.19 -3.28 -18.49
CA ARG A 342 -3.76 -3.05 -19.88
C ARG A 342 -3.34 -4.32 -20.60
N ASN A 343 -2.77 -5.29 -19.90
CA ASN A 343 -2.32 -6.59 -20.42
C ASN A 343 -3.37 -7.70 -20.24
N ALA A 344 -4.65 -7.37 -20.14
CA ALA A 344 -5.72 -8.33 -19.85
C ALA A 344 -5.75 -9.53 -20.82
N ALA A 345 -5.48 -9.32 -22.11
CA ALA A 345 -5.49 -10.40 -23.11
C ALA A 345 -4.40 -11.46 -22.82
N SER A 346 -3.15 -11.02 -22.62
CA SER A 346 -2.02 -11.90 -22.28
C SER A 346 -2.27 -12.62 -20.96
N LEU A 347 -2.68 -11.88 -19.93
CA LEU A 347 -2.92 -12.43 -18.61
C LEU A 347 -4.05 -13.48 -18.60
N LYS A 348 -5.13 -13.27 -19.34
CA LYS A 348 -6.20 -14.27 -19.52
C LYS A 348 -5.69 -15.54 -20.18
N GLN A 349 -4.82 -15.41 -21.17
CA GLN A 349 -4.21 -16.55 -21.86
C GLN A 349 -3.31 -17.34 -20.88
N GLU A 350 -2.43 -16.67 -20.17
CA GLU A 350 -1.53 -17.28 -19.17
C GLU A 350 -2.29 -18.02 -18.08
N ILE A 351 -3.36 -17.40 -17.55
CA ILE A 351 -4.25 -18.03 -16.57
C ILE A 351 -4.93 -19.27 -17.18
N ALA A 352 -5.45 -19.18 -18.40
CA ALA A 352 -6.10 -20.30 -19.04
C ALA A 352 -5.15 -21.47 -19.31
N GLU A 353 -3.89 -21.20 -19.62
CA GLU A 353 -2.85 -22.20 -19.75
C GLU A 353 -2.48 -22.83 -18.41
N ALA A 354 -2.29 -22.00 -17.37
CA ALA A 354 -1.96 -22.48 -16.03
C ALA A 354 -3.06 -23.36 -15.42
N VAL A 355 -4.34 -23.08 -15.71
CA VAL A 355 -5.48 -23.91 -15.28
C VAL A 355 -5.45 -25.30 -15.93
N ARG A 356 -4.95 -25.42 -17.15
CA ARG A 356 -4.88 -26.70 -17.88
C ARG A 356 -3.67 -27.55 -17.51
N ARG A 357 -2.63 -26.94 -16.91
CA ARG A 357 -1.41 -27.65 -16.49
C ARG A 357 -1.62 -28.32 -15.13
N PRO A 358 -1.08 -29.51 -14.91
CA PRO A 358 -1.04 -30.06 -13.57
C PRO A 358 -0.22 -29.14 -12.66
N PRO A 359 -0.57 -29.01 -11.38
CA PRO A 359 0.23 -28.22 -10.43
C PRO A 359 1.65 -28.76 -10.36
N PRO A 360 2.67 -27.92 -10.12
CA PRO A 360 4.04 -28.37 -9.97
C PRO A 360 4.13 -29.33 -8.77
N LYS A 361 5.01 -30.32 -8.89
CA LYS A 361 5.24 -31.30 -7.82
C LYS A 361 5.80 -30.66 -6.56
N GLU A 362 6.52 -29.56 -6.70
CA GLU A 362 7.10 -28.78 -5.61
C GLU A 362 6.54 -27.36 -5.66
N THR A 363 5.97 -26.92 -4.56
CA THR A 363 5.57 -25.51 -4.33
C THR A 363 6.42 -24.93 -3.21
N VAL A 364 6.50 -23.60 -3.14
CA VAL A 364 7.18 -22.92 -2.02
C VAL A 364 6.61 -23.37 -0.69
N GLU A 365 5.28 -23.50 -0.58
CA GLU A 365 4.61 -23.97 0.64
C GLU A 365 4.97 -25.41 0.99
N SER A 366 4.99 -26.31 0.00
CA SER A 366 5.35 -27.71 0.24
C SER A 366 6.79 -27.86 0.73
N LEU A 367 7.69 -27.04 0.21
CA LEU A 367 9.09 -27.02 0.63
C LEU A 367 9.26 -26.41 2.04
N LEU A 368 8.55 -25.31 2.34
CA LEU A 368 8.56 -24.69 3.66
C LEU A 368 7.95 -25.58 4.76
N ALA A 369 7.08 -26.51 4.41
CA ALA A 369 6.48 -27.46 5.34
C ALA A 369 7.44 -28.59 5.76
N ILE A 370 8.58 -28.77 5.06
CA ILE A 370 9.55 -29.81 5.37
C ILE A 370 10.36 -29.37 6.60
N PRO A 371 10.38 -30.15 7.69
CA PRO A 371 11.14 -29.81 8.88
C PRO A 371 12.64 -29.90 8.62
N PHE A 372 13.42 -29.08 9.29
CA PHE A 372 14.89 -29.18 9.27
C PHE A 372 15.36 -30.49 9.88
N PRO A 373 16.51 -31.04 9.43
CA PRO A 373 17.12 -32.20 10.03
C PRO A 373 17.46 -31.98 11.51
N THR A 374 17.56 -33.09 12.28
CA THR A 374 17.95 -33.01 13.69
C THR A 374 19.39 -32.53 13.85
N PRO A 375 19.75 -31.94 15.01
CA PRO A 375 21.14 -31.56 15.30
C PRO A 375 22.13 -32.72 15.19
N GLU A 376 21.74 -33.94 15.59
CA GLU A 376 22.58 -35.12 15.46
C GLU A 376 22.89 -35.44 13.99
N ALA A 377 21.87 -35.43 13.14
CA ALA A 377 22.01 -35.68 11.71
C ALA A 377 22.89 -34.63 11.03
N MET A 378 22.84 -33.38 11.49
CA MET A 378 23.63 -32.26 10.96
C MET A 378 25.00 -32.08 11.60
N ARG A 379 25.38 -32.88 12.61
CA ARG A 379 26.65 -32.73 13.37
C ARG A 379 27.87 -32.62 12.47
N ALA A 380 27.96 -33.44 11.43
CA ALA A 380 29.07 -33.44 10.49
C ALA A 380 29.18 -32.16 9.64
N TYR A 381 28.13 -31.38 9.55
CA TYR A 381 28.01 -30.22 8.66
C TYR A 381 28.02 -28.88 9.39
N VAL A 382 27.86 -28.90 10.72
CA VAL A 382 27.93 -27.70 11.58
C VAL A 382 29.28 -27.02 11.42
N GLY A 383 29.26 -25.69 11.31
CA GLY A 383 30.47 -24.88 11.14
C GLY A 383 30.30 -23.80 10.07
N GLU A 384 31.44 -23.26 9.67
CA GLU A 384 31.50 -22.23 8.62
C GLU A 384 32.12 -22.80 7.33
N TRP A 385 31.55 -22.32 6.20
CA TRP A 385 31.99 -22.67 4.86
C TRP A 385 32.19 -21.39 4.08
N VAL A 386 33.28 -21.25 3.33
CA VAL A 386 33.61 -20.05 2.54
C VAL A 386 33.83 -20.46 1.10
N GLY A 387 33.22 -19.72 0.19
CA GLY A 387 33.33 -20.01 -1.24
C GLY A 387 32.67 -18.98 -2.13
N ASP A 388 32.42 -19.37 -3.35
CA ASP A 388 31.93 -18.53 -4.42
C ASP A 388 30.76 -19.20 -5.16
N THR A 389 29.94 -18.35 -5.82
CA THR A 389 28.94 -18.77 -6.80
C THR A 389 29.25 -18.13 -8.16
N TRP A 390 28.93 -18.82 -9.26
CA TRP A 390 29.17 -18.33 -10.64
C TRP A 390 28.17 -18.94 -11.61
N MET A 391 27.84 -18.21 -12.68
CA MET A 391 26.95 -18.69 -13.75
C MET A 391 27.73 -19.32 -14.91
N ASN A 392 28.83 -18.74 -15.34
CA ASN A 392 29.65 -19.23 -16.44
C ASN A 392 31.08 -19.51 -16.00
N ALA A 393 31.71 -20.51 -16.61
CA ALA A 393 33.07 -20.94 -16.24
C ALA A 393 34.12 -19.80 -16.38
N ASP A 394 33.88 -18.87 -17.28
CA ASP A 394 34.78 -17.74 -17.62
C ASP A 394 34.46 -16.45 -16.87
N GLU A 395 33.40 -16.40 -16.05
CA GLU A 395 33.08 -15.22 -15.26
C GLU A 395 34.01 -15.09 -14.04
N PRO A 396 34.48 -13.85 -13.75
CA PRO A 396 35.20 -13.62 -12.52
C PRO A 396 34.30 -13.97 -11.35
N ARG A 397 34.76 -14.81 -10.44
CA ARG A 397 34.03 -15.26 -9.24
C ARG A 397 33.72 -14.03 -8.39
N THR A 398 32.46 -13.57 -8.49
CA THR A 398 32.00 -12.33 -7.90
C THR A 398 31.51 -12.57 -6.48
N GLY A 399 32.37 -12.46 -5.54
CA GLY A 399 31.99 -12.30 -4.15
C GLY A 399 32.11 -13.56 -3.32
N ARG A 400 32.98 -13.49 -2.31
CA ARG A 400 33.09 -14.50 -1.28
C ARG A 400 31.80 -14.51 -0.46
N GLN A 401 31.15 -15.66 -0.46
CA GLN A 401 30.02 -15.96 0.42
C GLN A 401 30.49 -16.83 1.56
N ARG A 402 29.80 -16.72 2.68
CA ARG A 402 30.02 -17.60 3.85
C ARG A 402 28.71 -18.27 4.20
N LEU A 403 28.72 -19.59 4.30
CA LEU A 403 27.63 -20.34 4.90
C LEU A 403 27.95 -20.56 6.37
N ARG A 404 26.99 -20.45 7.23
CA ARG A 404 27.13 -20.75 8.66
C ARG A 404 25.99 -21.65 9.10
N ILE A 405 26.36 -22.82 9.65
CA ILE A 405 25.41 -23.78 10.18
C ILE A 405 25.68 -23.92 11.67
N ARG A 406 24.66 -23.69 12.49
CA ARG A 406 24.76 -23.73 13.96
C ARG A 406 23.61 -24.53 14.56
N VAL A 407 23.81 -24.98 15.79
CA VAL A 407 22.73 -25.47 16.65
C VAL A 407 22.47 -24.43 17.72
N VAL A 408 21.25 -23.90 17.73
CA VAL A 408 20.79 -22.88 18.66
C VAL A 408 19.53 -23.39 19.33
N ASP A 409 19.51 -23.43 20.65
CA ASP A 409 18.35 -23.93 21.44
C ASP A 409 17.83 -25.31 20.98
N GLY A 410 18.77 -26.22 20.66
CA GLY A 410 18.42 -27.56 20.20
C GLY A 410 17.87 -27.66 18.77
N ARG A 411 17.97 -26.59 17.98
CA ARG A 411 17.54 -26.54 16.58
C ARG A 411 18.67 -26.18 15.64
N VAL A 412 18.61 -26.70 14.43
CA VAL A 412 19.56 -26.35 13.39
C VAL A 412 19.16 -25.04 12.75
N GLU A 413 20.11 -24.10 12.68
CA GLU A 413 19.98 -22.85 11.94
C GLU A 413 21.04 -22.77 10.86
N GLY A 414 20.65 -22.31 9.68
CA GLY A 414 21.56 -22.04 8.56
C GLY A 414 21.38 -20.63 8.02
N GLU A 415 22.48 -20.02 7.63
CA GLU A 415 22.48 -18.69 7.00
C GLU A 415 23.56 -18.57 5.93
N THR A 416 23.26 -17.78 4.90
CA THR A 416 24.24 -17.35 3.89
C THR A 416 24.56 -15.88 4.12
N ILE A 417 25.84 -15.57 4.23
CA ILE A 417 26.36 -14.22 4.45
C ILE A 417 27.03 -13.77 3.16
N HIS A 418 26.45 -12.75 2.54
CA HIS A 418 26.98 -12.13 1.33
C HIS A 418 27.73 -10.86 1.73
N ARG A 419 28.94 -10.67 1.18
CA ARG A 419 29.70 -9.43 1.28
C ARG A 419 29.85 -8.83 -0.12
N PRO A 420 28.90 -8.02 -0.58
CA PRO A 420 29.10 -7.25 -1.81
C PRO A 420 30.27 -6.28 -1.64
N THR A 421 30.96 -5.96 -2.73
CA THR A 421 32.15 -5.12 -2.76
C THR A 421 31.96 -3.68 -2.27
N SER A 422 30.68 -3.29 -2.00
CA SER A 422 30.32 -1.94 -1.55
C SER A 422 29.31 -1.97 -0.41
N ALA A 423 29.73 -1.99 0.80
CA ALA A 423 29.12 -1.48 2.02
C ALA A 423 28.25 -2.38 2.92
N ALA A 424 27.26 -3.15 2.53
CA ALA A 424 26.39 -3.84 3.49
C ALA A 424 26.58 -5.35 3.50
N VAL A 425 26.71 -5.94 4.70
CA VAL A 425 26.66 -7.40 4.86
C VAL A 425 25.19 -7.83 4.79
N LEU A 426 24.83 -8.60 3.78
CA LEU A 426 23.51 -9.20 3.67
C LEU A 426 23.54 -10.60 4.29
N VAL A 427 22.72 -10.83 5.31
CA VAL A 427 22.53 -12.14 5.94
C VAL A 427 21.20 -12.71 5.51
N GLN A 428 21.23 -13.85 4.81
CA GLN A 428 20.05 -14.57 4.37
C GLN A 428 19.87 -15.84 5.19
N LYS A 429 18.84 -15.88 6.05
CA LYS A 429 18.48 -17.09 6.81
C LYS A 429 17.88 -18.13 5.88
N TRP A 430 18.25 -19.39 6.10
CA TRP A 430 17.67 -20.49 5.35
C TRP A 430 16.26 -20.80 5.84
N THR A 431 15.40 -21.12 4.90
CA THR A 431 14.02 -21.55 5.16
C THR A 431 13.79 -23.00 4.72
N TYR A 432 14.80 -23.62 4.13
CA TYR A 432 14.81 -25.01 3.72
C TYR A 432 16.19 -25.62 3.99
N LEU A 433 16.20 -26.84 4.52
CA LEU A 433 17.41 -27.62 4.72
C LEU A 433 17.05 -29.10 4.75
N GLN A 434 17.70 -29.91 3.89
CA GLN A 434 17.50 -31.33 3.82
C GLN A 434 18.83 -32.05 3.61
N LEU A 435 19.00 -33.21 4.25
CA LEU A 435 20.15 -34.09 3.99
C LEU A 435 19.94 -34.84 2.68
N THR A 436 21.02 -35.03 1.96
CA THR A 436 21.14 -35.92 0.80
C THR A 436 22.16 -37.03 1.10
N PRO A 437 22.20 -38.12 0.33
CA PRO A 437 23.17 -39.20 0.58
C PRO A 437 24.64 -38.75 0.63
N ASN A 438 24.99 -37.67 -0.07
CA ASN A 438 26.35 -37.19 -0.22
C ASN A 438 26.55 -35.73 0.21
N GLY A 439 25.60 -35.13 0.95
CA GLY A 439 25.71 -33.75 1.37
C GLY A 439 24.38 -33.19 1.91
N PHE A 440 24.05 -32.00 1.51
CA PHE A 440 22.76 -31.38 1.87
C PHE A 440 22.30 -30.37 0.84
N THR A 441 21.00 -30.18 0.79
CA THR A 441 20.33 -29.09 0.05
C THR A 441 19.85 -28.04 1.04
N TYR A 442 20.19 -26.79 0.81
CA TYR A 442 19.68 -25.67 1.58
C TYR A 442 19.02 -24.64 0.67
N GLY A 443 18.18 -23.82 1.23
CA GLY A 443 17.52 -22.80 0.43
C GLY A 443 16.80 -21.75 1.24
N TYR A 444 16.38 -20.73 0.53
CA TYR A 444 15.61 -19.63 1.09
C TYR A 444 14.67 -19.04 0.02
N VAL A 445 13.57 -18.47 0.49
CA VAL A 445 12.63 -17.76 -0.38
C VAL A 445 13.31 -16.50 -0.90
N ASN A 446 13.34 -16.31 -2.21
CA ASN A 446 13.89 -15.10 -2.80
C ASN A 446 13.01 -13.88 -2.43
N GLY A 447 13.65 -12.74 -2.24
CA GLY A 447 12.95 -11.48 -1.95
C GLY A 447 12.38 -10.79 -3.19
N MET A 448 12.57 -11.38 -4.39
CA MET A 448 12.11 -10.86 -5.68
C MET A 448 10.80 -11.55 -6.10
N ARG A 449 10.08 -10.95 -7.02
CA ARG A 449 8.89 -11.54 -7.61
C ARG A 449 9.17 -12.02 -9.03
N PRO A 450 8.57 -13.13 -9.47
CA PRO A 450 7.69 -14.03 -8.72
C PRO A 450 8.39 -14.70 -7.55
N ARG A 451 7.62 -15.00 -6.49
CA ARG A 451 8.15 -15.58 -5.25
C ARG A 451 8.52 -17.04 -5.47
N GLY A 452 9.79 -17.32 -5.53
CA GLY A 452 10.33 -18.67 -5.65
C GLY A 452 11.26 -19.00 -4.51
N MET A 453 11.72 -20.24 -4.45
CA MET A 453 12.76 -20.68 -3.54
C MET A 453 14.04 -20.92 -4.32
N LEU A 454 15.14 -20.35 -3.86
CA LEU A 454 16.48 -20.67 -4.31
C LEU A 454 16.96 -21.90 -3.56
N LEU A 455 17.16 -23.03 -4.23
CA LEU A 455 17.67 -24.25 -3.67
C LEU A 455 19.11 -24.49 -4.15
N PHE A 456 20.00 -24.71 -3.21
CA PHE A 456 21.41 -25.03 -3.43
C PHE A 456 21.61 -26.52 -3.14
N GLU A 457 21.70 -27.32 -4.18
CA GLU A 457 21.88 -28.78 -4.08
C GLU A 457 23.36 -29.12 -4.04
N GLY A 458 23.87 -29.42 -2.86
CA GLY A 458 25.29 -29.62 -2.61
C GLY A 458 25.70 -31.04 -2.37
N THR A 459 26.83 -31.43 -2.97
CA THR A 459 27.56 -32.67 -2.69
C THR A 459 28.87 -32.34 -1.99
N ILE A 460 29.21 -33.09 -0.94
CA ILE A 460 30.46 -32.94 -0.18
C ILE A 460 31.49 -33.96 -0.62
N ARG A 461 32.69 -33.47 -0.93
CA ARG A 461 33.89 -34.28 -1.17
C ARG A 461 35.04 -33.73 -0.33
N GLY A 462 35.42 -34.46 0.71
CA GLY A 462 36.37 -33.97 1.72
C GLY A 462 35.80 -32.71 2.43
N ASP A 463 36.55 -31.62 2.40
CA ASP A 463 36.15 -30.35 3.01
C ASP A 463 35.44 -29.39 2.01
N THR A 464 35.04 -29.90 0.86
CA THR A 464 34.43 -29.06 -0.18
C THR A 464 32.96 -29.44 -0.42
N LEU A 465 32.05 -28.50 -0.27
CA LEU A 465 30.66 -28.58 -0.69
C LEU A 465 30.54 -27.88 -2.05
N SER A 466 30.10 -28.59 -3.08
CA SER A 466 29.91 -28.03 -4.42
C SER A 466 28.64 -28.57 -5.06
N GLY A 467 28.06 -27.78 -5.95
CA GLY A 467 26.80 -28.13 -6.61
C GLY A 467 26.23 -27.03 -7.46
N GLU A 468 24.92 -27.11 -7.66
CA GLU A 468 24.18 -26.19 -8.49
C GLU A 468 22.99 -25.58 -7.72
N MET A 469 22.66 -24.34 -8.07
CA MET A 469 21.50 -23.66 -7.57
C MET A 469 20.39 -23.75 -8.62
N ARG A 470 19.21 -24.14 -8.18
CA ARG A 470 17.99 -24.10 -9.00
C ARG A 470 16.90 -23.28 -8.34
N PHE A 471 15.98 -22.80 -9.15
CA PHE A 471 14.73 -22.24 -8.65
C PHE A 471 13.70 -23.35 -8.46
N ALA A 472 13.00 -23.32 -7.34
CA ALA A 472 11.87 -24.20 -7.06
C ALA A 472 10.61 -23.38 -6.76
N GLY A 473 9.45 -23.95 -7.05
CA GLY A 473 8.16 -23.32 -6.84
C GLY A 473 7.79 -22.23 -7.86
N ILE A 474 8.62 -22.04 -8.90
CA ILE A 474 8.33 -21.15 -10.04
C ILE A 474 8.68 -21.83 -11.35
N SER A 475 7.90 -21.53 -12.40
CA SER A 475 8.33 -21.79 -13.77
C SER A 475 9.39 -20.76 -14.14
N ALA A 476 10.64 -20.99 -13.79
CA ALA A 476 11.71 -20.12 -14.25
C ALA A 476 11.87 -20.32 -15.77
N ARG A 477 11.30 -19.43 -16.54
CA ARG A 477 11.55 -19.29 -17.98
C ARG A 477 12.04 -17.87 -18.23
N GLY A 478 13.19 -17.77 -18.92
CA GLY A 478 13.65 -16.51 -19.47
C GLY A 478 12.64 -15.94 -20.48
N PRO A 479 12.83 -14.72 -20.98
CA PRO A 479 11.97 -14.09 -21.98
C PRO A 479 11.72 -14.96 -23.21
N ASP A 480 12.65 -15.85 -23.53
CA ASP A 480 12.62 -16.76 -24.69
C ASP A 480 12.05 -18.16 -24.34
N GLY A 481 11.59 -18.37 -23.13
CA GLY A 481 11.00 -19.65 -22.68
C GLY A 481 12.01 -20.70 -22.24
N ASP A 482 13.30 -20.41 -22.26
CA ASP A 482 14.36 -21.31 -21.83
C ASP A 482 14.59 -21.26 -20.33
N ALA A 483 15.05 -22.39 -19.75
CA ALA A 483 15.48 -22.40 -18.35
C ALA A 483 16.72 -21.51 -18.18
N PRO A 484 16.80 -20.72 -17.10
CA PRO A 484 18.00 -19.93 -16.84
C PRO A 484 19.22 -20.85 -16.71
N PRO A 485 20.40 -20.38 -17.11
CA PRO A 485 21.62 -21.17 -16.97
C PRO A 485 21.82 -21.55 -15.49
N PRO A 486 22.35 -22.77 -15.21
CA PRO A 486 22.58 -23.20 -13.84
C PRO A 486 23.61 -22.27 -13.18
N ILE A 487 23.35 -21.91 -11.92
CA ILE A 487 24.33 -21.21 -11.10
C ILE A 487 25.07 -22.28 -10.29
N HIS A 488 26.38 -22.34 -10.48
CA HIS A 488 27.26 -23.26 -9.76
C HIS A 488 27.75 -22.62 -8.47
N PHE A 489 28.09 -23.44 -7.49
CA PHE A 489 28.74 -23.00 -6.26
C PHE A 489 29.81 -23.99 -5.76
N SER A 490 30.77 -23.44 -5.02
CA SER A 490 31.75 -24.22 -4.32
C SER A 490 32.20 -23.53 -3.03
N PHE A 491 32.04 -24.22 -1.91
CA PHE A 491 32.41 -23.76 -0.58
C PHE A 491 33.37 -24.72 0.07
N ARG A 492 34.42 -24.22 0.71
CA ARG A 492 35.34 -24.99 1.51
C ARG A 492 35.07 -24.75 2.99
N ARG A 493 35.11 -25.83 3.77
CA ARG A 493 34.96 -25.75 5.22
C ARG A 493 36.11 -24.95 5.83
N VAL A 494 35.79 -24.06 6.74
CA VAL A 494 36.78 -23.33 7.52
C VAL A 494 37.23 -24.24 8.66
N ALA A 495 38.55 -24.54 8.75
CA ALA A 495 39.08 -25.26 9.87
C ALA A 495 38.77 -24.52 11.17
N THR A 496 38.08 -25.15 12.11
CA THR A 496 37.96 -24.64 13.47
C THR A 496 39.35 -24.60 14.06
N GLY A 497 39.92 -23.40 14.24
CA GLY A 497 41.19 -23.27 14.92
C GLY A 497 41.13 -23.97 16.28
N SER A 498 42.07 -24.82 16.52
CA SER A 498 42.34 -25.48 17.80
C SER A 498 42.67 -24.48 18.88
#